data_d3e13fda7ca9815070d94c7f5260eaf6
#
_entry.id   d3e13fda7ca9815070d94c7f5260eaf6
#
_cell.length_a   1.000
_cell.length_b   1.000
_cell.length_c   1.000
_cell.angle_alpha   90.00
_cell.angle_beta   90.00
_cell.angle_gamma   90.00
#
_symmetry.space_group_name_H-M   'P 1'
#
loop_
_entity.id
_entity.type
_entity.pdbx_description
1 polymer ?
#
loop_
_entity_poly.entity_id
_entity_poly.type
_entity_poly.pdbx_seq_one_letter_code
_entity_poly.pdbx_strand_id
1 'polypeptide(L)'
;MAENMRLADTVVSYEKQTVDSPNPLARFAHRTRIQKSLAIVDELLPASGKFADFGAGTGLLLSELGKRRPDASLFGIEPFQTPYYPGNMTYVPDLAALEARSLDVISAFEVCEHMYEQEIRDFLAQSRQILTPQGKLIISVPVMYGAAAVSKFVNRVMLYRRNYTGYGFRDLARSTFGIPIERPADPRHTHTGFDFRWLMRIIAESFDVHRVDCSPFRGLPWYFNSQVFLVASAG
;
A
#
# COMPACT_ATOMS: atom_id res chain seq x y z
N MET A 1 -7.18 -30.70 -14.47
CA MET A 1 -7.98 -29.62 -15.07
C MET A 1 -9.16 -29.16 -14.22
N ALA A 2 -9.87 -30.02 -13.48
CA ALA A 2 -11.03 -29.65 -12.65
C ALA A 2 -10.66 -28.93 -11.33
N GLU A 3 -9.46 -29.06 -10.83
CA GLU A 3 -9.01 -28.44 -9.57
C GLU A 3 -8.61 -26.96 -9.76
N ASN A 4 -8.08 -26.60 -10.91
CA ASN A 4 -7.78 -25.20 -11.25
C ASN A 4 -9.02 -24.35 -11.56
N MET A 5 -10.14 -24.98 -11.93
CA MET A 5 -11.42 -24.28 -12.18
C MET A 5 -12.14 -23.88 -10.88
N ARG A 6 -11.91 -24.61 -9.76
CA ARG A 6 -12.53 -24.28 -8.46
C ARG A 6 -11.85 -23.14 -7.70
N LEU A 7 -10.60 -22.81 -8.02
CA LEU A 7 -9.88 -21.68 -7.44
C LEU A 7 -10.27 -20.34 -8.09
N ALA A 8 -10.62 -20.34 -9.37
CA ALA A 8 -11.03 -19.14 -10.09
C ALA A 8 -12.39 -18.55 -9.64
N ASP A 9 -13.30 -19.39 -9.13
CA ASP A 9 -14.64 -18.95 -8.70
C ASP A 9 -14.67 -18.36 -7.27
N THR A 10 -13.57 -18.38 -6.53
CA THR A 10 -13.50 -17.88 -5.15
C THR A 10 -12.73 -16.58 -4.97
N VAL A 11 -12.09 -16.07 -6.02
CA VAL A 11 -11.39 -14.79 -5.97
C VAL A 11 -12.39 -13.66 -6.24
N VAL A 12 -12.94 -13.10 -5.16
CA VAL A 12 -13.72 -11.86 -5.28
C VAL A 12 -12.80 -10.78 -5.84
N SER A 13 -13.19 -10.16 -6.98
CA SER A 13 -12.35 -9.14 -7.61
C SER A 13 -12.00 -8.01 -6.63
N TYR A 14 -10.82 -7.42 -6.78
CA TYR A 14 -10.37 -6.32 -5.93
C TYR A 14 -11.39 -5.18 -5.86
N GLU A 15 -12.08 -4.87 -6.96
CA GLU A 15 -13.13 -3.86 -7.04
C GLU A 15 -14.32 -4.17 -6.14
N LYS A 16 -14.81 -5.43 -6.13
CA LYS A 16 -15.89 -5.87 -5.24
C LYS A 16 -15.49 -5.87 -3.77
N GLN A 17 -14.21 -6.00 -3.47
CA GLN A 17 -13.70 -5.94 -2.10
C GLN A 17 -13.50 -4.50 -1.61
N THR A 18 -13.32 -3.54 -2.51
CA THR A 18 -12.94 -2.17 -2.21
C THR A 18 -13.96 -1.14 -2.68
N VAL A 19 -13.97 -0.81 -3.96
CA VAL A 19 -14.79 0.28 -4.53
C VAL A 19 -16.27 -0.07 -4.45
N ASP A 20 -16.62 -1.30 -4.84
CA ASP A 20 -18.00 -1.82 -4.91
C ASP A 20 -18.37 -2.71 -3.73
N SER A 21 -17.60 -2.64 -2.63
CA SER A 21 -17.89 -3.44 -1.45
C SER A 21 -19.31 -3.15 -0.93
N PRO A 22 -20.11 -4.18 -0.60
CA PRO A 22 -21.40 -3.98 0.03
C PRO A 22 -21.30 -3.35 1.42
N ASN A 23 -20.10 -3.40 2.05
CA ASN A 23 -19.86 -2.82 3.36
C ASN A 23 -19.55 -1.32 3.26
N PRO A 24 -20.40 -0.42 3.83
CA PRO A 24 -20.16 1.02 3.79
C PRO A 24 -18.84 1.45 4.44
N LEU A 25 -18.41 0.75 5.51
CA LEU A 25 -17.16 1.04 6.20
C LEU A 25 -15.94 0.70 5.33
N ALA A 26 -16.00 -0.41 4.59
CA ALA A 26 -14.94 -0.78 3.65
C ALA A 26 -14.82 0.25 2.52
N ARG A 27 -15.95 0.68 1.93
CA ARG A 27 -15.97 1.75 0.92
C ARG A 27 -15.43 3.08 1.46
N PHE A 28 -15.82 3.45 2.67
CA PHE A 28 -15.32 4.66 3.34
C PHE A 28 -13.80 4.59 3.53
N ALA A 29 -13.30 3.51 4.09
CA ALA A 29 -11.86 3.31 4.31
C ALA A 29 -11.08 3.37 2.99
N HIS A 30 -11.58 2.71 1.93
CA HIS A 30 -10.95 2.74 0.62
C HIS A 30 -10.92 4.15 0.00
N ARG A 31 -12.06 4.86 0.00
CA ARG A 31 -12.14 6.25 -0.51
C ARG A 31 -11.20 7.17 0.27
N THR A 32 -11.20 7.08 1.59
CA THR A 32 -10.33 7.90 2.45
C THR A 32 -8.86 7.61 2.16
N ARG A 33 -8.51 6.36 1.90
CA ARG A 33 -7.15 5.96 1.50
C ARG A 33 -6.73 6.63 0.20
N ILE A 34 -7.50 6.47 -0.88
CA ILE A 34 -7.18 7.07 -2.18
C ILE A 34 -7.07 8.60 -2.07
N GLN A 35 -8.01 9.24 -1.39
CA GLN A 35 -7.97 10.69 -1.17
C GLN A 35 -6.73 11.13 -0.39
N LYS A 36 -6.34 10.37 0.64
CA LYS A 36 -5.13 10.66 1.42
C LYS A 36 -3.87 10.45 0.59
N SER A 37 -3.78 9.36 -0.20
CA SER A 37 -2.68 9.11 -1.12
C SER A 37 -2.51 10.27 -2.10
N LEU A 38 -3.60 10.65 -2.77
CA LEU A 38 -3.61 11.78 -3.71
C LEU A 38 -3.18 13.10 -3.04
N ALA A 39 -3.70 13.37 -1.84
CA ALA A 39 -3.35 14.60 -1.12
C ALA A 39 -1.87 14.68 -0.75
N ILE A 40 -1.27 13.56 -0.33
CA ILE A 40 0.16 13.51 0.00
C ILE A 40 1.01 13.67 -1.27
N VAL A 41 0.63 13.01 -2.37
CA VAL A 41 1.34 13.16 -3.64
C VAL A 41 1.23 14.59 -4.17
N ASP A 42 0.02 15.18 -4.18
CA ASP A 42 -0.20 16.57 -4.60
C ASP A 42 0.65 17.57 -3.81
N GLU A 43 0.79 17.35 -2.50
CA GLU A 43 1.61 18.19 -1.62
C GLU A 43 3.10 18.11 -1.94
N LEU A 44 3.59 16.92 -2.29
CA LEU A 44 5.03 16.64 -2.41
C LEU A 44 5.56 16.70 -3.86
N LEU A 45 4.69 16.54 -4.84
CA LEU A 45 5.07 16.54 -6.25
C LEU A 45 5.21 17.98 -6.75
N PRO A 46 6.41 18.44 -7.18
CA PRO A 46 6.61 19.77 -7.72
C PRO A 46 5.84 20.00 -9.03
N ALA A 47 5.69 21.25 -9.45
CA ALA A 47 5.12 21.56 -10.76
C ALA A 47 5.95 20.89 -11.86
N SER A 48 5.27 20.31 -12.86
CA SER A 48 5.86 19.48 -13.91
C SER A 48 6.76 18.35 -13.41
N GLY A 49 6.54 17.91 -12.16
CA GLY A 49 7.32 16.86 -11.51
C GLY A 49 7.09 15.48 -12.10
N LYS A 50 8.01 14.57 -11.82
CA LYS A 50 7.95 13.17 -12.25
C LYS A 50 7.60 12.27 -11.06
N PHE A 51 6.56 11.48 -11.22
CA PHE A 51 6.00 10.59 -10.21
C PHE A 51 5.95 9.15 -10.71
N ALA A 52 6.32 8.20 -9.86
CA ALA A 52 6.13 6.77 -10.15
C ALA A 52 5.34 6.09 -9.01
N ASP A 53 4.37 5.26 -9.40
CA ASP A 53 3.60 4.41 -8.48
C ASP A 53 4.02 2.95 -8.64
N PHE A 54 4.68 2.41 -7.63
CA PHE A 54 5.10 1.01 -7.58
C PHE A 54 3.97 0.16 -7.00
N GLY A 55 3.50 -0.81 -7.81
CA GLY A 55 2.27 -1.54 -7.55
C GLY A 55 1.03 -0.73 -7.93
N ALA A 56 1.05 -0.12 -9.12
CA ALA A 56 0.00 0.79 -9.59
C ALA A 56 -1.39 0.12 -9.76
N GLY A 57 -1.46 -1.20 -9.72
CA GLY A 57 -2.69 -1.97 -9.84
C GLY A 57 -3.46 -1.62 -11.10
N THR A 58 -4.75 -1.30 -10.94
CA THR A 58 -5.62 -0.90 -12.05
C THR A 58 -5.33 0.50 -12.62
N GLY A 59 -4.43 1.27 -12.02
CA GLY A 59 -4.07 2.63 -12.44
C GLY A 59 -5.01 3.73 -11.93
N LEU A 60 -5.90 3.44 -10.99
CA LEU A 60 -6.86 4.41 -10.47
C LEU A 60 -6.17 5.66 -9.89
N LEU A 61 -5.14 5.48 -9.06
CA LEU A 61 -4.41 6.60 -8.46
C LEU A 61 -3.78 7.49 -9.53
N LEU A 62 -3.09 6.89 -10.49
CA LEU A 62 -2.43 7.59 -11.59
C LEU A 62 -3.44 8.35 -12.47
N SER A 63 -4.59 7.72 -12.77
CA SER A 63 -5.67 8.37 -13.54
C SER A 63 -6.22 9.59 -12.82
N GLU A 64 -6.50 9.49 -11.52
CA GLU A 64 -7.01 10.62 -10.73
C GLU A 64 -5.95 11.72 -10.53
N LEU A 65 -4.68 11.32 -10.34
CA LEU A 65 -3.57 12.27 -10.25
C LEU A 65 -3.37 13.01 -11.57
N GLY A 66 -3.40 12.33 -12.70
CA GLY A 66 -3.25 12.96 -14.02
C GLY A 66 -4.32 13.99 -14.37
N LYS A 67 -5.55 13.81 -13.85
CA LYS A 67 -6.60 14.82 -13.97
C LYS A 67 -6.30 16.09 -13.16
N ARG A 68 -5.66 15.95 -12.00
CA ARG A 68 -5.29 17.06 -11.10
C ARG A 68 -3.99 17.74 -11.54
N ARG A 69 -3.06 16.93 -12.05
CA ARG A 69 -1.70 17.32 -12.39
C ARG A 69 -1.40 16.99 -13.86
N PRO A 70 -2.06 17.67 -14.82
CA PRO A 70 -1.84 17.41 -16.25
C PRO A 70 -0.43 17.80 -16.71
N ASP A 71 0.29 18.57 -15.92
CA ASP A 71 1.66 18.99 -16.12
C ASP A 71 2.69 17.93 -15.69
N ALA A 72 2.30 16.96 -14.88
CA ALA A 72 3.22 15.96 -14.32
C ALA A 72 3.47 14.80 -15.29
N SER A 73 4.68 14.22 -15.21
CA SER A 73 5.01 12.95 -15.88
C SER A 73 4.73 11.79 -14.94
N LEU A 74 3.80 10.92 -15.30
CA LEU A 74 3.31 9.83 -14.46
C LEU A 74 3.76 8.47 -14.97
N PHE A 75 4.33 7.66 -14.10
CA PHE A 75 4.79 6.31 -14.39
C PHE A 75 4.09 5.29 -13.48
N GLY A 76 3.71 4.15 -14.05
CA GLY A 76 3.15 3.01 -13.31
C GLY A 76 4.05 1.79 -13.43
N ILE A 77 4.30 1.09 -12.32
CA ILE A 77 4.96 -0.21 -12.30
C ILE A 77 3.95 -1.22 -11.78
N GLU A 78 3.51 -2.15 -12.64
CA GLU A 78 2.52 -3.16 -12.27
C GLU A 78 2.73 -4.44 -13.07
N PRO A 79 3.41 -5.44 -12.48
CA PRO A 79 3.71 -6.69 -13.18
C PRO A 79 2.57 -7.72 -13.19
N PHE A 80 1.53 -7.54 -12.34
CA PHE A 80 0.53 -8.58 -12.10
C PHE A 80 -0.88 -8.25 -12.61
N GLN A 81 -1.18 -6.98 -12.84
CA GLN A 81 -2.49 -6.53 -13.27
C GLN A 81 -2.43 -5.73 -14.57
N THR A 82 -3.46 -5.84 -15.38
CA THR A 82 -3.60 -4.99 -16.56
C THR A 82 -4.22 -3.66 -16.12
N PRO A 83 -3.61 -2.52 -16.47
CA PRO A 83 -4.19 -1.21 -16.21
C PRO A 83 -5.57 -1.08 -16.85
N TYR A 84 -6.52 -0.59 -16.08
CA TYR A 84 -7.91 -0.44 -16.52
C TYR A 84 -8.31 1.03 -16.68
N TYR A 85 -7.84 1.90 -15.79
CA TYR A 85 -8.21 3.31 -15.83
C TYR A 85 -7.38 4.07 -16.86
N PRO A 86 -8.05 4.83 -17.77
CA PRO A 86 -7.35 5.61 -18.77
C PRO A 86 -6.68 6.85 -18.17
N GLY A 87 -5.61 7.31 -18.79
CA GLY A 87 -4.91 8.53 -18.40
C GLY A 87 -3.62 8.74 -19.18
N ASN A 88 -3.03 9.92 -19.00
CA ASN A 88 -1.72 10.24 -19.57
C ASN A 88 -0.63 9.74 -18.62
N MET A 89 -0.34 8.44 -18.67
CA MET A 89 0.68 7.78 -17.86
C MET A 89 1.43 6.75 -18.69
N THR A 90 2.68 6.49 -18.33
CA THR A 90 3.54 5.48 -18.97
C THR A 90 3.72 4.31 -18.02
N TYR A 91 3.44 3.09 -18.47
CA TYR A 91 3.75 1.88 -17.71
C TYR A 91 5.13 1.36 -18.11
N VAL A 92 5.94 1.07 -17.08
CA VAL A 92 7.28 0.50 -17.23
C VAL A 92 7.35 -0.84 -16.49
N PRO A 93 8.21 -1.78 -16.94
CA PRO A 93 8.26 -3.13 -16.35
C PRO A 93 8.76 -3.14 -14.90
N ASP A 94 9.68 -2.26 -14.59
CA ASP A 94 10.30 -2.10 -13.26
C ASP A 94 10.88 -0.69 -13.10
N LEU A 95 11.36 -0.38 -11.89
CA LEU A 95 12.00 0.90 -11.60
C LEU A 95 13.32 1.10 -12.36
N ALA A 96 14.05 0.01 -12.64
CA ALA A 96 15.35 0.10 -13.34
C ALA A 96 15.22 0.55 -14.81
N ALA A 97 13.99 0.52 -15.36
CA ALA A 97 13.71 1.09 -16.69
C ALA A 97 13.67 2.63 -16.69
N LEU A 98 13.67 3.25 -15.51
CA LEU A 98 13.66 4.71 -15.36
C LEU A 98 15.08 5.26 -15.18
N GLU A 99 15.27 6.49 -15.60
CA GLU A 99 16.56 7.17 -15.51
C GLU A 99 16.95 7.45 -14.06
N ALA A 100 18.21 7.25 -13.72
CA ALA A 100 18.74 7.54 -12.39
C ALA A 100 18.57 9.03 -12.04
N ARG A 101 18.21 9.31 -10.78
CA ARG A 101 18.02 10.67 -10.25
C ARG A 101 17.01 11.51 -11.03
N SER A 102 15.98 10.87 -11.57
CA SER A 102 15.00 11.53 -12.43
C SER A 102 13.62 11.73 -11.80
N LEU A 103 13.28 11.00 -10.74
CA LEU A 103 11.97 11.06 -10.12
C LEU A 103 11.96 12.00 -8.89
N ASP A 104 10.92 12.80 -8.79
CA ASP A 104 10.67 13.66 -7.64
C ASP A 104 9.93 12.92 -6.53
N VAL A 105 9.01 12.01 -6.89
CA VAL A 105 8.25 11.21 -5.93
C VAL A 105 8.09 9.78 -6.43
N ILE A 106 8.33 8.81 -5.55
CA ILE A 106 7.98 7.41 -5.73
C ILE A 106 6.98 7.02 -4.64
N SER A 107 5.94 6.30 -5.02
CA SER A 107 5.00 5.70 -4.06
C SER A 107 4.96 4.18 -4.14
N ALA A 108 4.59 3.55 -2.99
CA ALA A 108 4.18 2.16 -2.90
C ALA A 108 3.00 2.08 -1.92
N PHE A 109 1.78 2.07 -2.46
CA PHE A 109 0.56 2.07 -1.67
C PHE A 109 -0.05 0.67 -1.57
N GLU A 110 -0.07 0.10 -0.36
CA GLU A 110 -0.57 -1.26 -0.09
C GLU A 110 0.17 -2.35 -0.88
N VAL A 111 1.48 -2.26 -0.93
CA VAL A 111 2.35 -3.19 -1.67
C VAL A 111 3.30 -3.92 -0.73
N CYS A 112 3.99 -3.21 0.17
CA CYS A 112 5.07 -3.75 0.99
C CYS A 112 4.62 -4.87 1.93
N GLU A 113 3.35 -4.92 2.31
CA GLU A 113 2.81 -6.01 3.12
C GLU A 113 2.75 -7.35 2.39
N HIS A 114 2.80 -7.33 1.06
CA HIS A 114 2.80 -8.51 0.19
C HIS A 114 4.20 -8.94 -0.29
N MET A 115 5.23 -8.18 0.07
CA MET A 115 6.61 -8.42 -0.37
C MET A 115 7.40 -9.19 0.68
N TYR A 116 8.35 -10.00 0.22
CA TYR A 116 9.40 -10.53 1.08
C TYR A 116 10.36 -9.41 1.52
N GLU A 117 11.07 -9.61 2.63
CA GLU A 117 12.01 -8.60 3.13
C GLU A 117 13.05 -8.21 2.09
N GLN A 118 13.60 -9.18 1.35
CA GLN A 118 14.58 -8.89 0.31
C GLN A 118 13.99 -8.05 -0.82
N GLU A 119 12.76 -8.32 -1.26
CA GLU A 119 12.08 -7.53 -2.28
C GLU A 119 11.85 -6.08 -1.81
N ILE A 120 11.53 -5.87 -0.52
CA ILE A 120 11.43 -4.52 0.06
C ILE A 120 12.78 -3.82 0.03
N ARG A 121 13.86 -4.50 0.41
CA ARG A 121 15.22 -3.95 0.38
C ARG A 121 15.67 -3.58 -1.03
N ASP A 122 15.38 -4.44 -2.00
CA ASP A 122 15.67 -4.20 -3.42
C ASP A 122 14.87 -2.99 -3.97
N PHE A 123 13.58 -2.91 -3.63
CA PHE A 123 12.74 -1.76 -3.96
C PHE A 123 13.29 -0.44 -3.36
N LEU A 124 13.70 -0.45 -2.10
CA LEU A 124 14.30 0.72 -1.45
C LEU A 124 15.62 1.13 -2.10
N ALA A 125 16.48 0.16 -2.40
CA ALA A 125 17.76 0.42 -3.06
C ALA A 125 17.58 1.03 -4.45
N GLN A 126 16.67 0.48 -5.27
CA GLN A 126 16.32 1.03 -6.59
C GLN A 126 15.69 2.42 -6.46
N SER A 127 14.74 2.61 -5.54
CA SER A 127 14.11 3.91 -5.30
C SER A 127 15.15 4.99 -4.97
N ARG A 128 16.15 4.66 -4.14
CA ARG A 128 17.24 5.60 -3.80
C ARG A 128 18.08 6.00 -5.00
N GLN A 129 18.30 5.09 -5.96
CA GLN A 129 19.07 5.39 -7.17
C GLN A 129 18.32 6.31 -8.14
N ILE A 130 16.97 6.19 -8.18
CA ILE A 130 16.13 6.86 -9.18
C ILE A 130 15.58 8.18 -8.66
N LEU A 131 15.40 8.33 -7.37
CA LEU A 131 14.98 9.60 -6.77
C LEU A 131 16.03 10.69 -6.96
N THR A 132 15.55 11.90 -7.24
CA THR A 132 16.39 13.12 -7.17
C THR A 132 16.91 13.30 -5.73
N PRO A 133 17.97 14.12 -5.51
CA PRO A 133 18.46 14.38 -4.15
C PRO A 133 17.39 14.94 -3.19
N GLN A 134 16.39 15.64 -3.71
CA GLN A 134 15.24 16.17 -2.94
C GLN A 134 14.01 15.26 -3.01
N GLY A 135 14.12 14.15 -3.74
CA GLY A 135 13.02 13.24 -4.00
C GLY A 135 12.43 12.60 -2.74
N LYS A 136 11.18 12.25 -2.82
CA LYS A 136 10.40 11.69 -1.71
C LYS A 136 9.91 10.27 -2.03
N LEU A 137 10.02 9.42 -1.02
CA LEU A 137 9.42 8.10 -1.01
C LEU A 137 8.18 8.13 -0.13
N ILE A 138 7.04 7.65 -0.66
CA ILE A 138 5.78 7.54 0.07
C ILE A 138 5.39 6.07 0.13
N ILE A 139 5.24 5.53 1.32
CA ILE A 139 4.77 4.15 1.50
C ILE A 139 3.51 4.16 2.35
N SER A 140 2.46 3.47 1.90
CA SER A 140 1.33 3.18 2.79
C SER A 140 1.16 1.69 2.99
N VAL A 141 0.76 1.32 4.20
CA VAL A 141 0.52 -0.07 4.59
C VAL A 141 -0.61 -0.16 5.61
N PRO A 142 -1.30 -1.31 5.67
CA PRO A 142 -2.36 -1.51 6.64
C PRO A 142 -1.81 -1.64 8.07
N VAL A 143 -2.55 -1.10 9.03
CA VAL A 143 -2.33 -1.38 10.45
C VAL A 143 -3.01 -2.71 10.78
N MET A 144 -2.21 -3.72 11.14
CA MET A 144 -2.69 -5.07 11.47
C MET A 144 -2.73 -5.33 12.99
N TYR A 145 -2.48 -4.30 13.80
CA TYR A 145 -2.44 -4.33 15.25
C TYR A 145 -3.37 -3.28 15.85
N GLY A 146 -3.63 -3.39 17.16
CA GLY A 146 -4.50 -2.46 17.88
C GLY A 146 -5.99 -2.68 17.62
N ALA A 147 -6.81 -1.67 17.85
CA ALA A 147 -8.26 -1.72 17.66
C ALA A 147 -8.66 -2.05 16.20
N ALA A 148 -7.84 -1.64 15.23
CA ALA A 148 -8.05 -1.94 13.83
C ALA A 148 -8.00 -3.46 13.54
N ALA A 149 -7.19 -4.23 14.24
CA ALA A 149 -7.13 -5.69 14.08
C ALA A 149 -8.48 -6.34 14.42
N VAL A 150 -9.11 -5.90 15.52
CA VAL A 150 -10.41 -6.41 15.95
C VAL A 150 -11.49 -6.11 14.90
N SER A 151 -11.55 -4.85 14.42
CA SER A 151 -12.55 -4.45 13.43
C SER A 151 -12.39 -5.21 12.11
N LYS A 152 -11.17 -5.44 11.66
CA LYS A 152 -10.87 -6.24 10.47
C LYS A 152 -11.25 -7.70 10.66
N PHE A 153 -10.97 -8.29 11.83
CA PHE A 153 -11.35 -9.65 12.15
C PHE A 153 -12.88 -9.82 12.16
N VAL A 154 -13.59 -8.95 12.91
CA VAL A 154 -15.06 -8.98 12.99
C VAL A 154 -15.69 -8.83 11.60
N ASN A 155 -15.25 -7.84 10.83
CA ASN A 155 -15.74 -7.62 9.46
C ASN A 155 -15.54 -8.86 8.57
N ARG A 156 -14.39 -9.52 8.68
CA ARG A 156 -14.07 -10.70 7.89
C ARG A 156 -14.91 -11.92 8.28
N VAL A 157 -15.07 -12.17 9.58
CA VAL A 157 -15.95 -13.25 10.08
C VAL A 157 -17.40 -13.01 9.68
N MET A 158 -17.90 -11.78 9.77
CA MET A 158 -19.27 -11.43 9.38
C MET A 158 -19.52 -11.58 7.89
N LEU A 159 -18.57 -11.16 7.04
CA LEU A 159 -18.74 -11.21 5.58
C LEU A 159 -18.58 -12.61 4.99
N TYR A 160 -17.62 -13.38 5.50
CA TYR A 160 -17.25 -14.65 4.87
C TYR A 160 -17.70 -15.89 5.68
N ARG A 161 -18.30 -15.72 6.85
CA ARG A 161 -18.71 -16.80 7.77
C ARG A 161 -17.61 -17.84 8.06
N ARG A 162 -16.36 -17.53 7.78
CA ARG A 162 -15.18 -18.37 7.99
C ARG A 162 -14.02 -17.54 8.49
N ASN A 163 -13.21 -18.14 9.36
CA ASN A 163 -11.98 -17.55 9.84
C ASN A 163 -10.84 -17.77 8.82
N TYR A 164 -10.82 -17.00 7.74
CA TYR A 164 -9.74 -17.03 6.75
C TYR A 164 -8.48 -16.29 7.18
N THR A 165 -8.47 -15.69 8.37
CA THR A 165 -7.35 -14.85 8.81
C THR A 165 -6.15 -15.66 9.25
N GLY A 166 -6.30 -16.96 9.50
CA GLY A 166 -5.28 -17.75 10.18
C GLY A 166 -5.04 -17.34 11.65
N TYR A 167 -5.76 -16.30 12.15
CA TYR A 167 -5.65 -15.90 13.55
C TYR A 167 -6.36 -16.90 14.46
N GLY A 168 -5.60 -17.52 15.37
CA GLY A 168 -6.16 -18.11 16.56
C GLY A 168 -6.65 -17.02 17.53
N PHE A 169 -7.44 -17.40 18.53
CA PHE A 169 -7.89 -16.48 19.58
C PHE A 169 -6.70 -15.79 20.28
N ARG A 170 -5.62 -16.52 20.49
CA ARG A 170 -4.38 -16.02 21.10
C ARG A 170 -3.72 -14.95 20.23
N ASP A 171 -3.68 -15.15 18.91
CA ASP A 171 -3.07 -14.21 17.97
C ASP A 171 -3.90 -12.93 17.85
N LEU A 172 -5.23 -13.06 17.85
CA LEU A 172 -6.12 -11.91 17.89
C LEU A 172 -5.94 -11.09 19.17
N ALA A 173 -5.87 -11.75 20.32
CA ALA A 173 -5.61 -11.07 21.58
C ALA A 173 -4.25 -10.36 21.56
N ARG A 174 -3.17 -11.03 21.14
CA ARG A 174 -1.84 -10.43 21.01
C ARG A 174 -1.84 -9.23 20.07
N SER A 175 -2.41 -9.38 18.87
CA SER A 175 -2.46 -8.28 17.89
C SER A 175 -3.28 -7.10 18.40
N THR A 176 -4.37 -7.34 19.13
CA THR A 176 -5.18 -6.28 19.75
C THR A 176 -4.36 -5.44 20.74
N PHE A 177 -3.47 -6.05 21.51
CA PHE A 177 -2.57 -5.34 22.43
C PHE A 177 -1.28 -4.84 21.76
N GLY A 178 -1.17 -4.91 20.43
CA GLY A 178 0.01 -4.44 19.70
C GLY A 178 1.24 -5.33 19.84
N ILE A 179 1.08 -6.57 20.36
CA ILE A 179 2.15 -7.55 20.53
C ILE A 179 2.37 -8.26 19.19
N PRO A 180 3.60 -8.27 18.66
CA PRO A 180 3.91 -8.94 17.39
C PRO A 180 3.52 -10.42 17.40
N ILE A 181 2.98 -10.86 16.28
CA ILE A 181 2.68 -12.26 15.98
C ILE A 181 3.52 -12.69 14.77
N GLU A 182 3.71 -13.98 14.62
CA GLU A 182 4.49 -14.53 13.54
C GLU A 182 3.88 -14.20 12.17
N ARG A 183 4.72 -13.75 11.25
CA ARG A 183 4.34 -13.53 9.85
C ARG A 183 4.50 -14.84 9.09
N PRO A 184 3.51 -15.26 8.28
CA PRO A 184 3.66 -16.42 7.42
C PRO A 184 4.88 -16.33 6.51
N ALA A 185 5.47 -17.49 6.19
CA ALA A 185 6.64 -17.57 5.30
C ALA A 185 6.35 -17.01 3.90
N ASP A 186 5.11 -17.19 3.40
CA ASP A 186 4.63 -16.53 2.18
C ASP A 186 3.71 -15.35 2.53
N PRO A 187 4.16 -14.10 2.35
CA PRO A 187 3.38 -12.90 2.65
C PRO A 187 2.39 -12.52 1.55
N ARG A 188 2.48 -13.10 0.35
CA ARG A 188 1.82 -12.59 -0.87
C ARG A 188 0.30 -12.59 -0.80
N HIS A 189 -0.29 -13.47 0.00
CA HIS A 189 -1.74 -13.68 0.06
C HIS A 189 -2.37 -13.32 1.40
N THR A 190 -1.59 -12.73 2.32
CA THR A 190 -2.08 -12.41 3.66
C THR A 190 -1.41 -11.18 4.24
N HIS A 191 -2.15 -10.44 5.06
CA HIS A 191 -1.58 -9.36 5.88
C HIS A 191 -1.29 -9.83 7.33
N THR A 192 -1.47 -11.13 7.63
CA THR A 192 -1.29 -11.69 8.97
C THR A 192 0.13 -11.45 9.46
N GLY A 193 0.30 -10.94 10.66
CA GLY A 193 1.61 -10.70 11.27
C GLY A 193 2.43 -9.56 10.65
N PHE A 194 1.91 -8.87 9.63
CA PHE A 194 2.61 -7.71 9.09
C PHE A 194 2.65 -6.57 10.12
N ASP A 195 3.84 -6.05 10.40
CA ASP A 195 4.06 -4.96 11.36
C ASP A 195 4.71 -3.76 10.66
N PHE A 196 3.95 -2.68 10.50
CA PHE A 196 4.47 -1.45 9.88
C PHE A 196 5.68 -0.86 10.65
N ARG A 197 5.80 -1.15 11.95
CA ARG A 197 6.93 -0.69 12.79
C ARG A 197 8.22 -1.42 12.40
N TRP A 198 8.12 -2.69 11.99
CA TRP A 198 9.22 -3.44 11.40
C TRP A 198 9.61 -2.86 10.05
N LEU A 199 8.63 -2.59 9.17
CA LEU A 199 8.89 -1.96 7.87
C LEU A 199 9.56 -0.59 8.03
N MET A 200 9.08 0.23 8.96
CA MET A 200 9.66 1.55 9.22
C MET A 200 11.14 1.47 9.62
N ARG A 201 11.54 0.43 10.37
CA ARG A 201 12.96 0.20 10.71
C ARG A 201 13.79 -0.14 9.47
N ILE A 202 13.27 -0.97 8.55
CA ILE A 202 13.96 -1.29 7.29
C ILE A 202 14.11 -0.03 6.43
N ILE A 203 13.05 0.78 6.30
CA ILE A 203 13.11 2.04 5.56
C ILE A 203 14.18 2.96 6.16
N ALA A 204 14.23 3.07 7.48
CA ALA A 204 15.17 3.94 8.18
C ALA A 204 16.65 3.54 8.04
N GLU A 205 16.96 2.36 7.51
CA GLU A 205 18.34 1.96 7.20
C GLU A 205 18.93 2.71 5.98
N SER A 206 18.05 3.24 5.10
CA SER A 206 18.48 3.87 3.84
C SER A 206 17.77 5.19 3.51
N PHE A 207 16.72 5.54 4.24
CA PHE A 207 15.93 6.76 4.08
C PHE A 207 15.69 7.44 5.43
N ASP A 208 15.62 8.76 5.41
CA ASP A 208 15.15 9.54 6.57
C ASP A 208 13.62 9.61 6.58
N VAL A 209 12.99 8.91 7.52
CA VAL A 209 11.54 8.93 7.71
C VAL A 209 11.14 10.13 8.57
N HIS A 210 10.68 11.19 7.94
CA HIS A 210 10.37 12.46 8.63
C HIS A 210 8.88 12.70 8.86
N ARG A 211 7.98 11.88 8.28
CA ARG A 211 6.53 12.02 8.48
C ARG A 211 5.86 10.66 8.57
N VAL A 212 5.00 10.50 9.59
CA VAL A 212 4.16 9.34 9.80
C VAL A 212 2.73 9.80 10.00
N ASP A 213 1.87 9.54 9.03
CA ASP A 213 0.46 9.89 9.07
C ASP A 213 -0.41 8.66 9.25
N CYS A 214 -1.48 8.78 10.03
CA CYS A 214 -2.45 7.71 10.21
C CYS A 214 -3.80 8.06 9.55
N SER A 215 -4.58 7.04 9.18
CA SER A 215 -5.89 7.18 8.53
C SER A 215 -6.83 6.05 9.00
N PRO A 216 -8.15 6.32 9.12
CA PRO A 216 -8.88 7.53 8.72
C PRO A 216 -8.90 8.65 9.78
N PHE A 217 -8.56 8.39 11.03
CA PHE A 217 -8.76 9.35 12.13
C PHE A 217 -7.51 10.18 12.36
N ARG A 218 -7.52 11.41 11.83
CA ARG A 218 -6.45 12.39 12.07
C ARG A 218 -6.34 12.73 13.55
N GLY A 219 -5.10 12.80 14.05
CA GLY A 219 -4.84 13.17 15.45
C GLY A 219 -4.98 12.02 16.45
N LEU A 220 -5.51 10.87 16.03
CA LEU A 220 -5.46 9.67 16.86
C LEU A 220 -4.20 8.83 16.56
N PRO A 221 -3.63 8.15 17.57
CA PRO A 221 -2.49 7.27 17.37
C PRO A 221 -2.83 6.11 16.42
N TRP A 222 -1.80 5.47 15.87
CA TRP A 222 -1.93 4.36 14.93
C TRP A 222 -2.85 3.24 15.44
N TYR A 223 -2.90 3.05 16.75
CA TYR A 223 -3.71 2.02 17.42
C TYR A 223 -5.19 2.06 17.03
N PHE A 224 -5.75 3.23 16.74
CA PHE A 224 -7.15 3.46 16.34
C PHE A 224 -7.33 3.60 14.83
N ASN A 225 -6.24 3.56 14.07
CA ASN A 225 -6.25 3.76 12.64
C ASN A 225 -6.06 2.43 11.89
N SER A 226 -6.59 2.37 10.68
CA SER A 226 -6.51 1.16 9.84
C SER A 226 -5.33 1.18 8.88
N GLN A 227 -4.63 2.33 8.76
CA GLN A 227 -3.58 2.56 7.79
C GLN A 227 -2.56 3.58 8.27
N VAL A 228 -1.31 3.38 7.86
CA VAL A 228 -0.19 4.29 8.07
C VAL A 228 0.38 4.70 6.73
N PHE A 229 0.76 5.98 6.62
CA PHE A 229 1.51 6.57 5.52
C PHE A 229 2.85 7.05 6.04
N LEU A 230 3.91 6.63 5.41
CA LEU A 230 5.29 6.99 5.72
C LEU A 230 5.82 7.86 4.59
N VAL A 231 6.38 9.03 4.93
CA VAL A 231 7.08 9.89 3.95
C VAL A 231 8.55 9.95 4.36
N ALA A 232 9.42 9.64 3.41
CA ALA A 232 10.84 9.58 3.64
C ALA A 232 11.63 10.28 2.52
N SER A 233 12.84 10.71 2.83
CA SER A 233 13.79 11.30 1.87
C SER A 233 15.00 10.42 1.71
N ALA A 234 15.57 10.36 0.50
CA ALA A 234 16.93 9.88 0.35
C ALA A 234 17.86 10.88 1.07
N GLY A 235 18.46 10.45 2.19
CA GLY A 235 19.45 11.25 2.91
C GLY A 235 20.71 11.51 2.10
#